data_70507ad5cb53c7b6bb639a5730882193
#
_entry.id   70507ad5cb53c7b6bb639a5730882193
#
_cell.length_a   1.000
_cell.length_b   1.000
_cell.length_c   1.000
_cell.angle_alpha   90.00
_cell.angle_beta   90.00
_cell.angle_gamma   90.00
#
_symmetry.space_group_name_H-M   'P 1'
#
loop_
_entity.id
_entity.type
_entity.pdbx_description
1 polymer ?
#
loop_
_entity_poly.entity_id
_entity_poly.type
_entity_poly.pdbx_seq_one_letter_code
_entity_poly.pdbx_strand_id
1 'polypeptide(L)'
;MLGTVLVPMLITGTGTKAAVSVTPYVFIGSALFAYLTVLISCKKPAKIAGKVSPMEALRYIDAGTSSKKKIKKSTGGASIPKMALANLGRNKKRTFTVICSLTLGLVLLTCIYAKNASFDIDKYMSQQVISDFEVKDSSIATNFGTYNPYGTTISDELVSRINSLDGLEAIGHLYSQVFVHEIGATALANIRTYYNADERLPYIEATDAGLAQSYHDMIDSGECVAVLYGVDGLILDTFSEDYRILDGTFDKDKFQSGGYILVEAAEGAEELEKETQPTYSVGDMVDLNGQQYEVMGIVANITAITEGVNSDTANFLSFYLPADTFREMYPENTMRKMFFDVSDEFQAQAEQMLIDYRNDADKSLTFTSKNTLAEHYQEQTRANTITGFSISVIIAFVGILNFINSMVTAIVSRQKEFAMIQSVGMTKRQLRSMLIDEGLYYAVSTLVASYVLGTLGVAIGVRAMVSGDWTATFHFTLIPLVICTPILIIFAILIPYICFKNLEKQSIVERLRATD
;
A
#
# COMPACT_ATOMS: atom_id res chain seq x y z
N MET A 1 14.34 -19.35 11.17
CA MET A 1 14.22 -18.72 12.50
C MET A 1 13.59 -17.33 12.46
N LEU A 2 14.10 -16.35 11.71
CA LEU A 2 13.45 -15.00 11.68
C LEU A 2 12.00 -15.04 11.20
N GLY A 3 11.70 -15.80 10.15
CA GLY A 3 10.34 -15.96 9.62
C GLY A 3 9.37 -16.66 10.57
N THR A 4 9.83 -17.61 11.38
CA THR A 4 8.98 -18.31 12.35
C THR A 4 8.59 -17.47 13.56
N VAL A 5 9.30 -16.37 13.81
CA VAL A 5 8.99 -15.39 14.86
C VAL A 5 8.22 -14.19 14.29
N LEU A 6 8.62 -13.72 13.10
CA LEU A 6 7.99 -12.54 12.47
C LEU A 6 6.60 -12.86 11.88
N VAL A 7 6.41 -14.02 11.27
CA VAL A 7 5.13 -14.36 10.62
C VAL A 7 3.99 -14.49 11.62
N PRO A 8 4.12 -15.14 12.80
CA PRO A 8 3.06 -15.10 13.83
C PRO A 8 2.77 -13.70 14.36
N MET A 9 3.82 -12.87 14.52
CA MET A 9 3.64 -11.46 14.94
C MET A 9 2.87 -10.62 13.92
N LEU A 10 2.95 -11.01 12.63
CA LEU A 10 2.30 -10.29 11.53
C LEU A 10 0.83 -10.70 11.31
N ILE A 11 0.46 -11.90 11.76
CA ILE A 11 -0.87 -12.49 11.47
C ILE A 11 -1.81 -12.36 12.67
N THR A 12 -1.33 -12.03 13.86
CA THR A 12 -2.16 -11.84 15.06
C THR A 12 -3.12 -10.65 14.97
N GLY A 13 -2.96 -9.75 13.99
CA GLY A 13 -3.86 -8.61 13.77
C GLY A 13 -5.10 -8.89 12.91
N THR A 14 -5.27 -10.07 12.33
CA THR A 14 -6.39 -10.33 11.40
C THR A 14 -7.59 -11.06 12.00
N GLY A 15 -7.67 -11.19 13.35
CA GLY A 15 -8.78 -11.89 14.02
C GLY A 15 -8.92 -13.39 13.65
N THR A 16 -8.29 -13.82 12.58
CA THR A 16 -8.17 -15.22 12.19
C THR A 16 -6.91 -15.80 12.79
N LYS A 17 -7.05 -16.84 13.61
CA LYS A 17 -5.90 -17.66 14.03
C LYS A 17 -5.33 -18.34 12.77
N ALA A 18 -4.60 -17.58 11.97
CA ALA A 18 -3.87 -18.14 10.86
C ALA A 18 -2.79 -19.05 11.44
N ALA A 19 -3.04 -20.34 11.41
CA ALA A 19 -2.06 -21.33 11.74
C ALA A 19 -0.95 -21.22 10.69
N VAL A 20 0.18 -20.60 11.07
CA VAL A 20 1.38 -20.61 10.25
C VAL A 20 1.85 -22.06 10.18
N SER A 21 1.40 -22.79 9.17
CA SER A 21 1.94 -24.11 8.90
C SER A 21 3.36 -23.93 8.35
N VAL A 22 4.33 -24.10 9.25
CA VAL A 22 5.74 -24.15 8.89
C VAL A 22 5.96 -25.43 8.09
N THR A 23 5.78 -25.35 6.78
CA THR A 23 5.90 -26.50 5.90
C THR A 23 7.39 -26.89 5.79
N PRO A 24 7.81 -28.09 6.18
CA PRO A 24 9.22 -28.51 6.11
C PRO A 24 9.83 -28.33 4.71
N TYR A 25 9.03 -28.41 3.67
CA TYR A 25 9.45 -28.21 2.27
C TYR A 25 10.02 -26.82 1.98
N VAL A 26 9.55 -25.77 2.69
CA VAL A 26 10.09 -24.40 2.54
C VAL A 26 11.52 -24.33 3.08
N PHE A 27 11.82 -25.01 4.20
CA PHE A 27 13.18 -25.06 4.76
C PHE A 27 14.11 -25.89 3.88
N ILE A 28 13.66 -27.05 3.41
CA ILE A 28 14.44 -27.90 2.51
C ILE A 28 14.68 -27.17 1.18
N GLY A 29 13.65 -26.54 0.62
CA GLY A 29 13.76 -25.76 -0.62
C GLY A 29 14.71 -24.55 -0.49
N SER A 30 14.63 -23.80 0.61
CA SER A 30 15.51 -22.67 0.86
C SER A 30 16.97 -23.10 1.11
N ALA A 31 17.16 -24.19 1.85
CA ALA A 31 18.49 -24.76 2.07
C ALA A 31 19.11 -25.29 0.77
N LEU A 32 18.32 -25.97 -0.06
CA LEU A 32 18.75 -26.46 -1.37
C LEU A 32 19.09 -25.30 -2.31
N PHE A 33 18.25 -24.26 -2.34
CA PHE A 33 18.49 -23.06 -3.13
C PHE A 33 19.78 -22.35 -2.69
N ALA A 34 19.97 -22.18 -1.37
CA ALA A 34 21.20 -21.59 -0.82
C ALA A 34 22.43 -22.43 -1.19
N TYR A 35 22.35 -23.75 -1.06
CA TYR A 35 23.43 -24.67 -1.42
C TYR A 35 23.78 -24.59 -2.90
N LEU A 36 22.78 -24.62 -3.79
CA LEU A 36 22.98 -24.48 -5.24
C LEU A 36 23.60 -23.11 -5.60
N THR A 37 23.15 -22.05 -4.96
CA THR A 37 23.68 -20.69 -5.16
C THR A 37 25.15 -20.61 -4.78
N VAL A 38 25.52 -21.20 -3.63
CA VAL A 38 26.92 -21.28 -3.18
C VAL A 38 27.77 -22.12 -4.14
N LEU A 39 27.28 -23.30 -4.56
CA LEU A 39 27.97 -24.13 -5.52
C LEU A 39 28.28 -23.43 -6.85
N ILE A 40 27.25 -22.75 -7.41
CA ILE A 40 27.40 -22.00 -8.66
C ILE A 40 28.38 -20.84 -8.49
N SER A 41 28.30 -20.11 -7.37
CA SER A 41 29.18 -18.98 -7.06
C SER A 41 30.63 -19.42 -6.85
N CYS A 42 30.85 -20.57 -6.19
CA CYS A 42 32.17 -21.11 -5.92
C CYS A 42 32.82 -21.83 -7.11
N LYS A 43 32.03 -22.29 -8.09
CA LYS A 43 32.50 -23.07 -9.25
C LYS A 43 33.61 -22.36 -10.06
N LYS A 44 33.47 -21.06 -10.28
CA LYS A 44 34.45 -20.28 -11.05
C LYS A 44 35.76 -20.02 -10.24
N PRO A 45 35.69 -19.56 -8.98
CA PRO A 45 36.89 -19.45 -8.13
C PRO A 45 37.62 -20.79 -7.92
N ALA A 46 36.91 -21.87 -7.65
CA ALA A 46 37.48 -23.21 -7.47
C ALA A 46 38.17 -23.71 -8.75
N LYS A 47 37.60 -23.47 -9.92
CA LYS A 47 38.20 -23.83 -11.21
C LYS A 47 39.51 -23.03 -11.47
N ILE A 48 39.54 -21.77 -11.06
CA ILE A 48 40.78 -20.94 -11.16
C ILE A 48 41.81 -21.44 -10.19
N ALA A 49 41.45 -21.66 -8.92
CA ALA A 49 42.36 -22.17 -7.91
C ALA A 49 42.98 -23.54 -8.27
N GLY A 50 42.18 -24.45 -8.87
CA GLY A 50 42.68 -25.75 -9.31
C GLY A 50 43.54 -25.74 -10.59
N LYS A 51 43.61 -24.60 -11.30
CA LYS A 51 44.47 -24.45 -12.49
C LYS A 51 45.78 -23.72 -12.24
N VAL A 52 45.89 -23.02 -11.12
CA VAL A 52 47.11 -22.25 -10.77
C VAL A 52 48.14 -23.18 -10.13
N SER A 53 49.36 -23.19 -10.66
CA SER A 53 50.46 -23.95 -10.05
C SER A 53 50.86 -23.34 -8.70
N PRO A 54 51.43 -24.15 -7.75
CA PRO A 54 51.88 -23.62 -6.46
C PRO A 54 52.85 -22.44 -6.57
N MET A 55 53.74 -22.47 -7.55
CA MET A 55 54.69 -21.39 -7.82
C MET A 55 54.01 -20.14 -8.38
N GLU A 56 52.95 -20.32 -9.17
CA GLU A 56 52.18 -19.23 -9.76
C GLU A 56 51.24 -18.60 -8.73
N ALA A 57 50.72 -19.41 -7.80
CA ALA A 57 49.92 -18.94 -6.65
C ALA A 57 50.74 -18.07 -5.69
N LEU A 58 52.03 -18.43 -5.45
CA LEU A 58 52.95 -17.63 -4.66
C LEU A 58 53.37 -16.31 -5.33
N ARG A 59 53.34 -16.27 -6.67
CA ARG A 59 53.65 -15.07 -7.46
C ARG A 59 52.41 -14.27 -7.85
N TYR A 60 51.20 -14.76 -7.54
CA TYR A 60 49.96 -14.11 -7.89
C TYR A 60 49.78 -12.84 -7.06
N ILE A 61 50.30 -11.76 -7.58
CA ILE A 61 49.91 -10.41 -7.18
C ILE A 61 48.67 -10.10 -8.04
N ASP A 62 47.54 -9.77 -7.40
CA ASP A 62 46.34 -9.32 -8.08
C ASP A 62 46.60 -7.98 -8.79
N ALA A 63 47.47 -8.04 -9.77
CA ALA A 63 47.69 -6.99 -10.76
C ALA A 63 46.46 -7.04 -11.67
N GLY A 64 45.40 -6.32 -11.29
CA GLY A 64 44.24 -6.12 -12.15
C GLY A 64 44.74 -5.87 -13.55
N THR A 65 44.26 -6.69 -14.49
CA THR A 65 44.63 -6.71 -15.91
C THR A 65 45.04 -5.34 -16.41
N SER A 66 46.34 -5.13 -16.54
CA SER A 66 46.93 -3.89 -16.98
C SER A 66 46.68 -3.79 -18.49
N SER A 67 45.50 -3.31 -18.86
CA SER A 67 45.34 -2.70 -20.18
C SER A 67 46.27 -1.47 -20.19
N LYS A 68 47.08 -1.35 -21.21
CA LYS A 68 48.04 -0.26 -21.46
C LYS A 68 47.36 1.10 -21.22
N LYS A 69 47.29 1.56 -19.97
CA LYS A 69 46.81 2.89 -19.62
C LYS A 69 47.97 3.86 -19.86
N LYS A 70 47.78 4.81 -20.74
CA LYS A 70 48.65 5.97 -20.88
C LYS A 70 48.93 6.55 -19.52
N ILE A 71 50.20 6.62 -19.14
CA ILE A 71 50.65 7.27 -17.90
C ILE A 71 50.25 8.75 -18.02
N LYS A 72 49.21 9.12 -17.29
CA LYS A 72 48.84 10.54 -17.13
C LYS A 72 49.91 11.18 -16.25
N LYS A 73 50.69 12.09 -16.82
CA LYS A 73 51.60 12.94 -16.02
C LYS A 73 50.74 13.74 -15.03
N SER A 74 50.88 13.42 -13.74
CA SER A 74 50.23 14.18 -12.68
C SER A 74 51.05 15.45 -12.44
N THR A 75 50.47 16.61 -12.71
CA THR A 75 51.08 17.92 -12.46
C THR A 75 50.81 18.46 -11.05
N GLY A 76 50.19 17.70 -10.18
CA GLY A 76 49.89 18.10 -8.80
C GLY A 76 50.39 17.07 -7.80
N GLY A 77 50.94 17.51 -6.67
CA GLY A 77 51.45 16.67 -5.60
C GLY A 77 50.46 15.60 -5.12
N ALA A 78 50.96 14.48 -4.61
CA ALA A 78 50.17 13.39 -4.05
C ALA A 78 49.43 13.84 -2.78
N SER A 79 48.10 14.10 -2.88
CA SER A 79 47.29 14.35 -1.70
C SER A 79 46.54 13.07 -1.30
N ILE A 80 46.38 12.85 0.01
CA ILE A 80 45.73 11.68 0.59
C ILE A 80 44.33 11.42 -0.03
N PRO A 81 43.43 12.43 -0.17
CA PRO A 81 42.12 12.22 -0.80
C PRO A 81 42.19 11.77 -2.27
N LYS A 82 43.15 12.32 -3.04
CA LYS A 82 43.35 11.88 -4.44
C LYS A 82 43.82 10.42 -4.54
N MET A 83 44.65 9.98 -3.59
CA MET A 83 45.09 8.57 -3.50
C MET A 83 43.87 7.65 -3.15
N ALA A 84 43.07 8.04 -2.18
CA ALA A 84 41.87 7.30 -1.80
C ALA A 84 40.89 7.16 -2.99
N LEU A 85 40.62 8.23 -3.73
CA LEU A 85 39.74 8.23 -4.91
C LEU A 85 40.33 7.34 -6.04
N ALA A 86 41.64 7.38 -6.27
CA ALA A 86 42.30 6.53 -7.26
C ALA A 86 42.18 5.03 -6.92
N ASN A 87 42.14 4.70 -5.64
CA ASN A 87 41.95 3.33 -5.16
C ASN A 87 40.58 2.77 -5.50
N LEU A 88 39.51 3.55 -5.34
CA LEU A 88 38.16 3.16 -5.77
C LEU A 88 38.11 2.85 -7.28
N GLY A 89 38.82 3.65 -8.10
CA GLY A 89 38.90 3.47 -9.55
C GLY A 89 39.68 2.22 -10.00
N ARG A 90 40.45 1.60 -9.09
CA ARG A 90 41.31 0.43 -9.38
C ARG A 90 40.46 -0.85 -9.56
N ASN A 91 39.42 -1.04 -8.76
CA ASN A 91 38.52 -2.20 -8.85
C ASN A 91 37.06 -1.77 -9.04
N LYS A 92 36.76 -1.19 -10.22
CA LYS A 92 35.47 -0.59 -10.56
C LYS A 92 34.28 -1.53 -10.36
N LYS A 93 34.41 -2.82 -10.73
CA LYS A 93 33.31 -3.79 -10.59
C LYS A 93 32.89 -3.95 -9.14
N ARG A 94 33.86 -4.10 -8.24
CA ARG A 94 33.62 -4.27 -6.81
C ARG A 94 33.03 -3.00 -6.20
N THR A 95 33.63 -1.83 -6.48
CA THR A 95 33.11 -0.53 -6.02
C THR A 95 31.66 -0.35 -6.47
N PHE A 96 31.35 -0.62 -7.74
CA PHE A 96 30.00 -0.53 -8.27
C PHE A 96 29.03 -1.49 -7.55
N THR A 97 29.40 -2.76 -7.35
CA THR A 97 28.54 -3.73 -6.65
C THR A 97 28.20 -3.28 -5.23
N VAL A 98 29.17 -2.75 -4.48
CA VAL A 98 28.94 -2.26 -3.11
C VAL A 98 28.00 -1.04 -3.11
N ILE A 99 28.27 -0.06 -3.98
CA ILE A 99 27.41 1.13 -4.09
C ILE A 99 26.00 0.73 -4.48
N CYS A 100 25.83 -0.11 -5.50
CA CYS A 100 24.51 -0.58 -5.93
C CYS A 100 23.75 -1.33 -4.84
N SER A 101 24.42 -2.21 -4.09
CA SER A 101 23.78 -2.98 -3.01
C SER A 101 23.29 -2.09 -1.88
N LEU A 102 24.11 -1.12 -1.44
CA LEU A 102 23.74 -0.15 -0.42
C LEU A 102 22.62 0.79 -0.92
N THR A 103 22.77 1.30 -2.14
CA THR A 103 21.78 2.20 -2.75
C THR A 103 20.42 1.52 -2.89
N LEU A 104 20.38 0.27 -3.36
CA LEU A 104 19.14 -0.50 -3.51
C LEU A 104 18.41 -0.64 -2.17
N GLY A 105 19.15 -0.97 -1.09
CA GLY A 105 18.57 -1.09 0.24
C GLY A 105 17.95 0.23 0.73
N LEU A 106 18.65 1.34 0.56
CA LEU A 106 18.16 2.66 0.97
C LEU A 106 16.98 3.15 0.13
N VAL A 107 16.99 2.91 -1.18
CA VAL A 107 15.90 3.28 -2.08
C VAL A 107 14.64 2.48 -1.75
N LEU A 108 14.76 1.15 -1.59
CA LEU A 108 13.63 0.30 -1.22
C LEU A 108 13.02 0.70 0.13
N LEU A 109 13.86 0.95 1.13
CA LEU A 109 13.39 1.44 2.44
C LEU A 109 12.60 2.74 2.30
N THR A 110 13.09 3.66 1.48
CA THR A 110 12.45 4.96 1.26
C THR A 110 11.12 4.82 0.50
N CYS A 111 11.07 3.99 -0.54
CA CYS A 111 9.85 3.75 -1.30
C CYS A 111 8.77 3.06 -0.46
N ILE A 112 9.14 2.05 0.35
CA ILE A 112 8.19 1.37 1.25
C ILE A 112 7.65 2.33 2.30
N TYR A 113 8.52 3.14 2.90
CA TYR A 113 8.08 4.15 3.86
C TYR A 113 7.15 5.20 3.23
N ALA A 114 7.51 5.72 2.04
CA ALA A 114 6.71 6.71 1.34
C ALA A 114 5.34 6.16 0.94
N LYS A 115 5.26 4.88 0.50
CA LYS A 115 3.97 4.22 0.23
C LYS A 115 3.11 4.14 1.49
N ASN A 116 3.67 3.70 2.61
CA ASN A 116 2.91 3.60 3.86
C ASN A 116 2.50 4.97 4.41
N ALA A 117 3.34 5.99 4.26
CA ALA A 117 3.02 7.36 4.67
C ALA A 117 2.01 8.06 3.76
N SER A 118 1.75 7.51 2.58
CA SER A 118 0.74 8.02 1.64
C SER A 118 -0.65 7.45 1.89
N PHE A 119 -0.79 6.49 2.81
CA PHE A 119 -2.10 5.99 3.19
C PHE A 119 -2.85 7.04 4.01
N ASP A 120 -4.13 7.24 3.65
CA ASP A 120 -5.02 8.22 4.25
C ASP A 120 -6.18 7.51 4.95
N ILE A 121 -6.10 7.47 6.28
CA ILE A 121 -7.10 6.78 7.10
C ILE A 121 -8.46 7.47 7.03
N ASP A 122 -8.49 8.80 6.94
CA ASP A 122 -9.73 9.56 6.89
C ASP A 122 -10.48 9.28 5.58
N LYS A 123 -9.74 9.21 4.48
CA LYS A 123 -10.28 8.80 3.18
C LYS A 123 -10.82 7.37 3.20
N TYR A 124 -10.08 6.44 3.78
CA TYR A 124 -10.54 5.06 3.96
C TYR A 124 -11.81 5.02 4.80
N MET A 125 -11.80 5.68 5.96
CA MET A 125 -12.92 5.67 6.88
C MET A 125 -14.18 6.30 6.26
N SER A 126 -14.04 7.38 5.49
CA SER A 126 -15.18 8.06 4.85
C SER A 126 -15.90 7.19 3.81
N GLN A 127 -15.25 6.17 3.26
CA GLN A 127 -15.88 5.21 2.34
C GLN A 127 -16.48 3.99 3.07
N GLN A 128 -15.94 3.65 4.24
CA GLN A 128 -16.36 2.46 5.00
C GLN A 128 -17.45 2.76 6.02
N VAL A 129 -17.48 3.97 6.57
CA VAL A 129 -18.46 4.38 7.58
C VAL A 129 -18.88 5.82 7.35
N ILE A 130 -20.16 6.09 7.55
CA ILE A 130 -20.75 7.44 7.48
C ILE A 130 -21.13 7.98 8.86
N SER A 131 -20.97 7.16 9.91
CA SER A 131 -21.36 7.45 11.30
C SER A 131 -20.44 6.74 12.27
N ASP A 132 -20.58 7.04 13.56
CA ASP A 132 -19.84 6.34 14.61
C ASP A 132 -20.27 4.88 14.75
N PHE A 133 -21.56 4.60 14.52
CA PHE A 133 -22.13 3.25 14.56
C PHE A 133 -23.04 2.98 13.37
N GLU A 134 -22.89 1.80 12.77
CA GLU A 134 -23.81 1.18 11.84
C GLU A 134 -24.38 -0.07 12.46
N VAL A 135 -25.70 -0.24 12.40
CA VAL A 135 -26.41 -1.41 12.90
C VAL A 135 -27.21 -2.06 11.78
N LYS A 136 -27.08 -3.37 11.67
CA LYS A 136 -27.78 -4.19 10.67
C LYS A 136 -27.98 -5.62 11.15
N ASP A 137 -28.86 -6.37 10.50
CA ASP A 137 -28.97 -7.81 10.72
C ASP A 137 -27.84 -8.56 9.99
N SER A 138 -27.37 -9.66 10.55
CA SER A 138 -26.30 -10.47 9.97
C SER A 138 -26.65 -11.04 8.60
N SER A 139 -27.92 -11.22 8.26
CA SER A 139 -28.36 -11.66 6.95
C SER A 139 -28.02 -10.64 5.84
N ILE A 140 -27.96 -9.36 6.18
CA ILE A 140 -27.53 -8.29 5.27
C ILE A 140 -26.02 -8.38 5.02
N ALA A 141 -25.24 -8.74 6.05
CA ALA A 141 -23.80 -8.79 5.96
C ALA A 141 -23.26 -10.03 5.23
N THR A 142 -24.04 -11.13 5.15
CA THR A 142 -23.53 -12.45 4.73
C THR A 142 -24.14 -12.99 3.45
N ASN A 143 -25.21 -12.42 2.93
CA ASN A 143 -25.98 -13.04 1.85
C ASN A 143 -26.25 -12.10 0.68
N PHE A 144 -25.34 -12.11 -0.27
CA PHE A 144 -25.69 -11.94 -1.67
C PHE A 144 -26.68 -13.09 -2.00
N GLY A 145 -27.94 -12.84 -2.32
CA GLY A 145 -28.92 -13.84 -2.79
C GLY A 145 -30.14 -14.12 -1.94
N THR A 146 -30.17 -13.62 -0.71
CA THR A 146 -31.37 -13.75 0.13
C THR A 146 -31.96 -12.40 0.52
N TYR A 147 -31.87 -11.42 -0.38
CA TYR A 147 -32.49 -10.12 -0.17
C TYR A 147 -33.99 -10.28 0.11
N ASN A 148 -34.42 -9.94 1.32
CA ASN A 148 -35.81 -9.90 1.73
C ASN A 148 -36.16 -8.51 2.30
N PRO A 149 -36.78 -7.61 1.52
CA PRO A 149 -37.09 -6.26 1.97
C PRO A 149 -38.16 -6.23 3.08
N TYR A 150 -38.87 -7.32 3.30
CA TYR A 150 -39.96 -7.44 4.27
C TYR A 150 -39.54 -8.26 5.51
N GLY A 151 -38.30 -8.72 5.57
CA GLY A 151 -37.75 -9.42 6.73
C GLY A 151 -37.48 -8.44 7.87
N THR A 152 -37.84 -8.82 9.10
CA THR A 152 -37.54 -8.03 10.30
C THR A 152 -36.05 -8.10 10.58
N THR A 153 -35.36 -6.98 10.56
CA THR A 153 -33.93 -6.91 10.74
C THR A 153 -33.55 -6.13 11.99
N ILE A 154 -34.17 -4.98 12.22
CA ILE A 154 -33.90 -4.12 13.39
C ILE A 154 -35.20 -3.99 14.19
N SER A 155 -35.18 -4.42 15.43
CA SER A 155 -36.38 -4.40 16.28
C SER A 155 -36.69 -2.99 16.79
N ASP A 156 -37.99 -2.73 17.02
CA ASP A 156 -38.45 -1.46 17.62
C ASP A 156 -37.84 -1.24 19.02
N GLU A 157 -37.54 -2.34 19.74
CA GLU A 157 -36.87 -2.27 21.03
C GLU A 157 -35.45 -1.70 20.89
N LEU A 158 -34.69 -2.18 19.92
CA LEU A 158 -33.32 -1.67 19.66
C LEU A 158 -33.36 -0.22 19.22
N VAL A 159 -34.27 0.14 18.29
CA VAL A 159 -34.48 1.53 17.86
C VAL A 159 -34.79 2.43 19.08
N SER A 160 -35.67 1.98 19.97
CA SER A 160 -36.02 2.74 21.17
C SER A 160 -34.83 2.88 22.13
N ARG A 161 -34.00 1.85 22.27
CA ARG A 161 -32.79 1.90 23.10
C ARG A 161 -31.76 2.88 22.53
N ILE A 162 -31.53 2.85 21.22
CA ILE A 162 -30.63 3.78 20.55
C ILE A 162 -31.12 5.22 20.70
N ASN A 163 -32.43 5.47 20.47
CA ASN A 163 -33.03 6.79 20.65
C ASN A 163 -32.96 7.33 22.09
N SER A 164 -32.78 6.46 23.07
CA SER A 164 -32.65 6.83 24.49
C SER A 164 -31.20 6.94 24.98
N LEU A 165 -30.21 6.79 24.08
CA LEU A 165 -28.80 6.93 24.44
C LEU A 165 -28.48 8.37 24.88
N ASP A 166 -27.77 8.49 25.98
CA ASP A 166 -27.14 9.75 26.36
C ASP A 166 -26.11 10.15 25.29
N GLY A 167 -26.08 11.42 24.93
CA GLY A 167 -25.13 11.94 23.96
C GLY A 167 -25.39 11.54 22.49
N LEU A 168 -26.58 11.03 22.16
CA LEU A 168 -26.99 10.82 20.77
C LEU A 168 -27.04 12.18 20.03
N GLU A 169 -26.29 12.28 18.94
CA GLU A 169 -26.14 13.53 18.17
C GLU A 169 -26.90 13.50 16.85
N ALA A 170 -26.84 12.38 16.15
CA ALA A 170 -27.51 12.22 14.86
C ALA A 170 -27.95 10.77 14.66
N ILE A 171 -28.96 10.59 13.83
CA ILE A 171 -29.48 9.28 13.45
C ILE A 171 -29.91 9.29 11.99
N GLY A 172 -29.80 8.15 11.31
CA GLY A 172 -30.24 7.96 9.94
C GLY A 172 -30.71 6.54 9.72
N HIS A 173 -31.70 6.39 8.84
CA HIS A 173 -32.32 5.11 8.51
C HIS A 173 -32.20 4.82 7.03
N LEU A 174 -31.92 3.57 6.71
CA LEU A 174 -31.86 3.06 5.35
C LEU A 174 -32.92 1.99 5.11
N TYR A 175 -33.71 2.21 4.07
CA TYR A 175 -34.61 1.25 3.48
C TYR A 175 -34.13 0.91 2.08
N SER A 176 -34.45 -0.26 1.56
CA SER A 176 -34.13 -0.59 0.16
C SER A 176 -35.17 -1.52 -0.45
N GLN A 177 -35.39 -1.34 -1.74
CA GLN A 177 -36.28 -2.19 -2.55
C GLN A 177 -35.60 -2.47 -3.88
N VAL A 178 -35.52 -3.74 -4.24
CA VAL A 178 -35.12 -4.17 -5.58
C VAL A 178 -36.36 -4.28 -6.44
N PHE A 179 -36.32 -3.71 -7.65
CA PHE A 179 -37.45 -3.70 -8.58
C PHE A 179 -36.97 -3.73 -10.03
N VAL A 180 -37.87 -4.07 -10.95
CA VAL A 180 -37.59 -3.96 -12.39
C VAL A 180 -37.92 -2.54 -12.82
N HIS A 181 -36.97 -1.85 -13.41
CA HIS A 181 -37.06 -0.48 -13.87
C HIS A 181 -37.06 -0.44 -15.40
N GLU A 182 -38.06 0.26 -15.99
CA GLU A 182 -38.09 0.58 -17.41
C GLU A 182 -37.21 1.81 -17.67
N ILE A 183 -36.13 1.62 -18.43
CA ILE A 183 -35.11 2.63 -18.63
C ILE A 183 -35.56 3.63 -19.70
N GLY A 184 -35.52 4.92 -19.38
CA GLY A 184 -35.77 5.97 -20.34
C GLY A 184 -34.85 5.93 -21.56
N ALA A 185 -35.35 6.26 -22.74
CA ALA A 185 -34.59 6.13 -24.00
C ALA A 185 -33.23 6.86 -23.99
N THR A 186 -33.18 8.03 -23.34
CA THR A 186 -31.93 8.81 -23.21
C THR A 186 -30.93 8.09 -22.33
N ALA A 187 -31.34 7.60 -21.16
CA ALA A 187 -30.48 6.86 -20.25
C ALA A 187 -29.99 5.55 -20.87
N LEU A 188 -30.85 4.82 -21.58
CA LEU A 188 -30.46 3.61 -22.31
C LEU A 188 -29.42 3.90 -23.39
N ALA A 189 -29.52 5.02 -24.10
CA ALA A 189 -28.53 5.46 -25.08
C ALA A 189 -27.17 5.82 -24.40
N ASN A 190 -27.23 6.49 -23.26
CA ASN A 190 -26.04 6.83 -22.46
C ASN A 190 -25.32 5.57 -21.96
N ILE A 191 -26.07 4.62 -21.38
CA ILE A 191 -25.55 3.33 -20.92
C ILE A 191 -24.87 2.59 -22.08
N ARG A 192 -25.54 2.52 -23.23
CA ARG A 192 -24.99 1.87 -24.42
C ARG A 192 -23.69 2.55 -24.88
N THR A 193 -23.64 3.86 -24.86
CA THR A 193 -22.44 4.63 -25.22
C THR A 193 -21.29 4.37 -24.24
N TYR A 194 -21.59 4.37 -22.94
CA TYR A 194 -20.61 4.12 -21.88
C TYR A 194 -19.96 2.73 -21.99
N TYR A 195 -20.75 1.68 -22.13
CA TYR A 195 -20.23 0.31 -22.19
C TYR A 195 -19.51 -0.01 -23.50
N ASN A 196 -19.87 0.67 -24.61
CA ASN A 196 -19.16 0.50 -25.89
C ASN A 196 -17.90 1.36 -26.02
N ALA A 197 -17.65 2.29 -25.10
CA ALA A 197 -16.42 3.08 -25.07
C ALA A 197 -15.26 2.28 -24.46
N ASP A 198 -14.03 2.63 -24.87
CA ASP A 198 -12.76 2.19 -24.23
C ASP A 198 -12.62 0.67 -24.03
N GLU A 199 -13.21 -0.13 -24.94
CA GLU A 199 -13.19 -1.61 -24.87
C GLU A 199 -13.80 -2.17 -23.57
N ARG A 200 -14.69 -1.43 -22.85
CA ARG A 200 -15.31 -1.89 -21.60
C ARG A 200 -16.13 -3.14 -21.79
N LEU A 201 -17.04 -3.14 -22.77
CA LEU A 201 -17.87 -4.32 -23.03
C LEU A 201 -17.06 -5.56 -23.41
N PRO A 202 -16.09 -5.51 -24.33
CA PRO A 202 -15.19 -6.64 -24.59
C PRO A 202 -14.43 -7.14 -23.37
N TYR A 203 -14.00 -6.23 -22.48
CA TYR A 203 -13.35 -6.61 -21.23
C TYR A 203 -14.31 -7.35 -20.30
N ILE A 204 -15.53 -6.87 -20.12
CA ILE A 204 -16.56 -7.50 -19.29
C ILE A 204 -16.95 -8.87 -19.87
N GLU A 205 -17.16 -8.98 -21.17
CA GLU A 205 -17.42 -10.26 -21.85
C GLU A 205 -16.32 -11.31 -21.62
N ALA A 206 -15.08 -10.87 -21.51
CA ALA A 206 -13.93 -11.74 -21.26
C ALA A 206 -13.75 -12.12 -19.78
N THR A 207 -14.19 -11.27 -18.83
CA THR A 207 -13.89 -11.42 -17.40
C THR A 207 -15.11 -11.78 -16.56
N ASP A 208 -16.32 -11.34 -16.94
CA ASP A 208 -17.57 -11.56 -16.22
C ASP A 208 -18.74 -11.81 -17.19
N ALA A 209 -18.93 -13.08 -17.53
CA ALA A 209 -20.00 -13.50 -18.44
C ALA A 209 -21.41 -13.22 -17.89
N GLY A 210 -21.59 -13.16 -16.56
CA GLY A 210 -22.86 -12.88 -15.91
C GLY A 210 -23.26 -11.42 -16.10
N LEU A 211 -22.35 -10.50 -15.83
CA LEU A 211 -22.55 -9.07 -16.05
C LEU A 211 -22.75 -8.75 -17.54
N ALA A 212 -21.99 -9.39 -18.43
CA ALA A 212 -22.16 -9.23 -19.87
C ALA A 212 -23.55 -9.66 -20.32
N GLN A 213 -24.04 -10.81 -19.85
CA GLN A 213 -25.40 -11.28 -20.17
C GLN A 213 -26.46 -10.30 -19.67
N SER A 214 -26.34 -9.82 -18.42
CA SER A 214 -27.26 -8.84 -17.85
C SER A 214 -27.28 -7.53 -18.64
N TYR A 215 -26.12 -7.09 -19.14
CA TYR A 215 -26.04 -5.93 -20.02
C TYR A 215 -26.80 -6.15 -21.34
N HIS A 216 -26.59 -7.31 -22.00
CA HIS A 216 -27.30 -7.60 -23.27
C HIS A 216 -28.81 -7.69 -23.05
N ASP A 217 -29.25 -8.38 -22.00
CA ASP A 217 -30.67 -8.50 -21.65
C ASP A 217 -31.31 -7.12 -21.40
N MET A 218 -30.60 -6.24 -20.68
CA MET A 218 -31.03 -4.85 -20.43
C MET A 218 -31.15 -4.03 -21.73
N ILE A 219 -30.17 -4.14 -22.62
CA ILE A 219 -30.18 -3.38 -23.90
C ILE A 219 -31.30 -3.86 -24.83
N ASP A 220 -31.59 -5.19 -24.80
CA ASP A 220 -32.61 -5.79 -25.66
C ASP A 220 -34.03 -5.55 -25.12
N SER A 221 -34.22 -5.63 -23.81
CA SER A 221 -35.55 -5.43 -23.18
C SER A 221 -35.90 -3.96 -22.93
N GLY A 222 -34.90 -3.11 -22.69
CA GLY A 222 -35.08 -1.75 -22.16
C GLY A 222 -35.40 -1.71 -20.67
N GLU A 223 -35.22 -2.85 -19.95
CA GLU A 223 -35.48 -2.98 -18.53
C GLU A 223 -34.22 -3.44 -17.81
N CYS A 224 -34.05 -3.02 -16.57
CA CYS A 224 -33.00 -3.55 -15.71
C CYS A 224 -33.49 -3.78 -14.28
N VAL A 225 -32.76 -4.61 -13.55
CA VAL A 225 -32.90 -4.68 -12.10
C VAL A 225 -32.27 -3.42 -11.52
N ALA A 226 -33.05 -2.65 -10.78
CA ALA A 226 -32.61 -1.43 -10.10
C ALA A 226 -32.86 -1.53 -8.59
N VAL A 227 -32.16 -0.70 -7.84
CA VAL A 227 -32.36 -0.58 -6.40
C VAL A 227 -32.86 0.83 -6.07
N LEU A 228 -33.91 0.89 -5.29
CA LEU A 228 -34.41 2.14 -4.71
C LEU A 228 -34.05 2.16 -3.23
N TYR A 229 -33.36 3.20 -2.81
CA TYR A 229 -33.02 3.46 -1.41
C TYR A 229 -33.91 4.55 -0.84
N GLY A 230 -34.49 4.29 0.33
CA GLY A 230 -35.16 5.30 1.16
C GLY A 230 -34.20 5.74 2.26
N VAL A 231 -33.89 7.03 2.32
CA VAL A 231 -32.86 7.58 3.21
C VAL A 231 -33.34 8.79 3.99
N ASP A 232 -32.87 8.92 5.24
CA ASP A 232 -33.13 10.08 6.07
C ASP A 232 -31.96 10.44 7.00
N GLY A 233 -32.19 11.46 7.81
CA GLY A 233 -31.30 11.85 8.90
C GLY A 233 -29.87 12.14 8.45
N LEU A 234 -28.89 11.55 9.16
CA LEU A 234 -27.47 11.77 8.91
C LEU A 234 -27.00 11.27 7.53
N ILE A 235 -27.73 10.32 6.90
CA ILE A 235 -27.38 9.86 5.55
C ILE A 235 -27.49 11.01 4.56
N LEU A 236 -28.46 11.89 4.74
CA LEU A 236 -28.65 13.07 3.88
C LEU A 236 -27.48 14.07 4.02
N ASP A 237 -26.87 14.13 5.20
CA ASP A 237 -25.75 15.04 5.43
C ASP A 237 -24.49 14.58 4.69
N THR A 238 -24.34 13.27 4.43
CA THR A 238 -23.24 12.74 3.62
C THR A 238 -23.29 13.20 2.17
N PHE A 239 -24.48 13.43 1.61
CA PHE A 239 -24.61 13.95 0.26
C PHE A 239 -24.30 15.45 0.13
N SER A 240 -24.17 16.16 1.25
CA SER A 240 -23.75 17.56 1.27
C SER A 240 -22.24 17.75 1.13
N GLU A 241 -21.45 16.67 1.15
CA GLU A 241 -20.01 16.72 0.96
C GLU A 241 -19.67 16.85 -0.53
N ASP A 242 -18.89 17.87 -0.90
CA ASP A 242 -18.60 18.25 -2.29
C ASP A 242 -18.11 17.11 -3.18
N TYR A 243 -17.37 16.14 -2.62
CA TYR A 243 -16.84 15.02 -3.39
C TYR A 243 -17.84 13.88 -3.62
N ARG A 244 -19.01 13.93 -3.00
CA ARG A 244 -20.07 12.91 -3.16
C ARG A 244 -21.00 13.22 -4.34
N ILE A 245 -21.16 14.49 -4.68
CA ILE A 245 -21.96 14.93 -5.82
C ILE A 245 -21.05 15.05 -7.05
N LEU A 246 -21.24 14.17 -8.02
CA LEU A 246 -20.47 14.16 -9.27
C LEU A 246 -21.03 15.15 -10.29
N ASP A 247 -22.35 15.31 -10.32
CA ASP A 247 -23.04 16.28 -11.16
C ASP A 247 -24.32 16.78 -10.47
N GLY A 248 -24.71 18.02 -10.74
CA GLY A 248 -25.84 18.68 -10.08
C GLY A 248 -25.50 19.29 -8.73
N THR A 249 -26.49 19.35 -7.86
CA THR A 249 -26.36 19.88 -6.50
C THR A 249 -27.32 19.15 -5.57
N PHE A 250 -26.97 19.01 -4.31
CA PHE A 250 -27.87 18.48 -3.31
C PHE A 250 -28.44 19.60 -2.45
N ASP A 251 -29.78 19.74 -2.47
CA ASP A 251 -30.54 20.61 -1.60
C ASP A 251 -31.45 19.72 -0.74
N LYS A 252 -31.14 19.64 0.55
CA LYS A 252 -31.80 18.75 1.50
C LYS A 252 -33.31 19.02 1.62
N ASP A 253 -33.70 20.31 1.68
CA ASP A 253 -35.09 20.70 1.84
C ASP A 253 -35.90 20.36 0.57
N LYS A 254 -35.30 20.64 -0.59
CA LYS A 254 -35.87 20.32 -1.88
C LYS A 254 -36.02 18.81 -2.09
N PHE A 255 -35.00 18.04 -1.73
CA PHE A 255 -35.04 16.58 -1.77
C PHE A 255 -36.15 16.03 -0.88
N GLN A 256 -36.24 16.49 0.36
CA GLN A 256 -37.26 16.06 1.32
C GLN A 256 -38.70 16.43 0.90
N SER A 257 -38.87 17.34 -0.07
CA SER A 257 -40.21 17.65 -0.63
C SER A 257 -40.85 16.46 -1.38
N GLY A 258 -40.09 15.40 -1.70
CA GLY A 258 -40.58 14.16 -2.29
C GLY A 258 -40.76 14.18 -3.81
N GLY A 259 -40.33 15.24 -4.51
CA GLY A 259 -40.40 15.34 -5.97
C GLY A 259 -39.07 15.05 -6.70
N TYR A 260 -38.02 14.81 -5.95
CA TYR A 260 -36.66 14.72 -6.47
C TYR A 260 -35.98 13.42 -6.05
N ILE A 261 -35.04 12.95 -6.90
CA ILE A 261 -34.19 11.77 -6.64
C ILE A 261 -32.73 12.11 -6.86
N LEU A 262 -31.86 11.32 -6.21
CA LEU A 262 -30.47 11.21 -6.60
C LEU A 262 -30.28 9.89 -7.35
N VAL A 263 -29.40 9.90 -8.34
CA VAL A 263 -29.02 8.72 -9.12
C VAL A 263 -27.57 8.38 -8.81
N GLU A 264 -27.30 7.14 -8.50
CA GLU A 264 -25.93 6.67 -8.28
C GLU A 264 -25.22 6.54 -9.64
N ALA A 265 -23.99 7.05 -9.71
CA ALA A 265 -23.17 6.91 -10.89
C ALA A 265 -22.76 5.45 -11.11
N ALA A 266 -22.62 5.04 -12.36
CA ALA A 266 -22.05 3.73 -12.67
C ALA A 266 -20.62 3.62 -12.12
N GLU A 267 -20.21 2.40 -11.75
CA GLU A 267 -18.86 2.13 -11.26
C GLU A 267 -17.80 2.61 -12.27
N GLY A 268 -16.80 3.37 -11.81
CA GLY A 268 -15.77 3.97 -12.65
C GLY A 268 -16.17 5.26 -13.36
N ALA A 269 -17.40 5.74 -13.18
CA ALA A 269 -17.85 7.01 -13.76
C ALA A 269 -17.18 8.24 -13.13
N GLU A 270 -16.56 8.10 -11.97
CA GLU A 270 -15.85 9.19 -11.26
C GLU A 270 -14.65 9.74 -12.05
N GLU A 271 -14.06 8.92 -12.95
CA GLU A 271 -12.95 9.31 -13.80
C GLU A 271 -13.40 9.90 -15.15
N LEU A 272 -14.72 9.89 -15.43
CA LEU A 272 -15.25 10.37 -16.71
C LEU A 272 -15.35 11.89 -16.71
N GLU A 273 -15.04 12.47 -17.88
CA GLU A 273 -15.33 13.88 -18.13
C GLU A 273 -16.83 14.14 -18.02
N LYS A 274 -17.23 15.28 -17.44
CA LYS A 274 -18.64 15.67 -17.18
C LYS A 274 -19.58 15.59 -18.41
N GLU A 275 -19.03 15.51 -19.61
CA GLU A 275 -19.78 15.41 -20.86
C GLU A 275 -20.31 13.99 -21.15
N THR A 276 -19.85 12.97 -20.44
CA THR A 276 -20.24 11.57 -20.68
C THR A 276 -21.05 11.05 -19.50
N GLN A 277 -22.33 11.32 -19.49
CA GLN A 277 -23.24 10.77 -18.49
C GLN A 277 -23.50 9.29 -18.78
N PRO A 278 -23.16 8.37 -17.85
CA PRO A 278 -23.29 6.93 -18.08
C PRO A 278 -24.74 6.44 -17.97
N THR A 279 -25.62 7.22 -17.33
CA THR A 279 -27.03 6.83 -17.08
C THR A 279 -27.97 8.02 -17.31
N TYR A 280 -28.71 8.45 -16.28
CA TYR A 280 -29.53 9.64 -16.28
C TYR A 280 -28.72 10.92 -16.12
N SER A 281 -29.27 12.04 -16.59
CA SER A 281 -28.69 13.37 -16.43
C SER A 281 -29.48 14.18 -15.42
N VAL A 282 -28.86 15.20 -14.83
CA VAL A 282 -29.58 16.17 -13.95
C VAL A 282 -30.71 16.85 -14.70
N GLY A 283 -31.90 16.88 -14.11
CA GLY A 283 -33.11 17.41 -14.70
C GLY A 283 -33.91 16.41 -15.53
N ASP A 284 -33.43 15.19 -15.75
CA ASP A 284 -34.23 14.13 -16.37
C ASP A 284 -35.40 13.75 -15.46
N MET A 285 -36.51 13.35 -16.08
CA MET A 285 -37.69 12.81 -15.38
C MET A 285 -37.62 11.29 -15.41
N VAL A 286 -37.69 10.68 -14.24
CA VAL A 286 -37.62 9.22 -14.05
C VAL A 286 -38.93 8.72 -13.48
N ASP A 287 -39.52 7.71 -14.12
CA ASP A 287 -40.67 7.01 -13.58
C ASP A 287 -40.23 5.95 -12.56
N LEU A 288 -40.69 6.10 -11.34
CA LEU A 288 -40.51 5.10 -10.30
C LEU A 288 -41.87 4.65 -9.79
N ASN A 289 -42.28 3.46 -10.19
CA ASN A 289 -43.56 2.85 -9.79
C ASN A 289 -44.79 3.68 -10.17
N GLY A 290 -44.77 4.34 -11.35
CA GLY A 290 -45.86 5.14 -11.87
C GLY A 290 -45.87 6.60 -11.39
N GLN A 291 -44.86 7.04 -10.67
CA GLN A 291 -44.68 8.42 -10.23
C GLN A 291 -43.40 9.01 -10.84
N GLN A 292 -43.51 10.25 -11.32
CA GLN A 292 -42.41 10.97 -11.98
C GLN A 292 -41.58 11.76 -10.96
N TYR A 293 -40.27 11.59 -11.02
CA TYR A 293 -39.28 12.28 -10.17
C TYR A 293 -38.23 12.98 -11.01
N GLU A 294 -37.83 14.16 -10.62
CA GLU A 294 -36.75 14.91 -11.28
C GLU A 294 -35.40 14.51 -10.66
N VAL A 295 -34.43 14.20 -11.51
CA VAL A 295 -33.03 13.92 -11.06
C VAL A 295 -32.40 15.22 -10.58
N MET A 296 -32.15 15.34 -9.28
CA MET A 296 -31.53 16.49 -8.65
C MET A 296 -29.99 16.46 -8.80
N GLY A 297 -29.39 15.28 -8.71
CA GLY A 297 -27.96 15.11 -8.78
C GLY A 297 -27.54 13.66 -9.04
N ILE A 298 -26.32 13.52 -9.53
CA ILE A 298 -25.63 12.25 -9.69
C ILE A 298 -24.65 12.11 -8.54
N VAL A 299 -24.73 11.01 -7.80
CA VAL A 299 -23.91 10.76 -6.59
C VAL A 299 -22.92 9.63 -6.80
N ALA A 300 -21.78 9.73 -6.16
CA ALA A 300 -20.82 8.63 -6.08
C ALA A 300 -21.40 7.47 -5.25
N ASN A 301 -21.02 6.24 -5.59
CA ASN A 301 -21.35 5.09 -4.74
C ASN A 301 -20.74 5.27 -3.34
N ILE A 302 -21.53 5.03 -2.31
CA ILE A 302 -21.11 5.04 -0.91
C ILE A 302 -21.28 3.64 -0.35
N THR A 303 -20.22 2.84 -0.43
CA THR A 303 -20.21 1.44 0.01
C THR A 303 -20.75 1.27 1.44
N ALA A 304 -20.42 2.19 2.34
CA ALA A 304 -20.97 2.18 3.70
C ALA A 304 -22.50 2.17 3.76
N ILE A 305 -23.17 2.85 2.83
CA ILE A 305 -24.64 2.88 2.73
C ILE A 305 -25.15 1.61 2.04
N THR A 306 -24.59 1.29 0.87
CA THR A 306 -25.18 0.33 -0.08
C THR A 306 -24.76 -1.12 0.14
N GLU A 307 -23.66 -1.37 0.89
CA GLU A 307 -23.15 -2.72 1.13
C GLU A 307 -24.21 -3.64 1.74
N GLY A 308 -24.44 -4.78 1.10
CA GLY A 308 -25.34 -5.84 1.55
C GLY A 308 -26.85 -5.55 1.44
N VAL A 309 -27.25 -4.38 0.95
CA VAL A 309 -28.68 -4.02 0.78
C VAL A 309 -29.14 -3.96 -0.68
N ASN A 310 -28.25 -4.27 -1.59
CA ASN A 310 -28.52 -4.42 -3.02
C ASN A 310 -28.78 -5.90 -3.36
N SER A 311 -29.20 -6.16 -4.59
CA SER A 311 -29.47 -7.49 -5.11
C SER A 311 -28.18 -8.20 -5.54
N ASP A 312 -28.22 -9.55 -5.64
CA ASP A 312 -27.15 -10.38 -6.25
C ASP A 312 -27.01 -10.20 -7.75
N THR A 313 -28.05 -9.70 -8.39
CA THR A 313 -28.02 -9.46 -9.82
C THR A 313 -27.34 -8.13 -10.09
N ALA A 314 -26.67 -8.04 -11.24
CA ALA A 314 -26.03 -6.81 -11.66
C ALA A 314 -27.04 -5.65 -11.64
N ASN A 315 -26.83 -4.69 -10.75
CA ASN A 315 -27.64 -3.47 -10.67
C ASN A 315 -26.96 -2.43 -11.56
N PHE A 316 -27.65 -2.04 -12.62
CA PHE A 316 -27.17 -0.98 -13.49
C PHE A 316 -27.60 0.40 -13.03
N LEU A 317 -28.61 0.47 -12.16
CA LEU A 317 -29.20 1.72 -11.67
C LEU A 317 -29.55 1.62 -10.19
N SER A 318 -29.18 2.65 -9.46
CA SER A 318 -29.57 2.85 -8.07
C SER A 318 -30.09 4.27 -7.89
N PHE A 319 -31.18 4.39 -7.14
CA PHE A 319 -31.88 5.66 -6.88
C PHE A 319 -32.03 5.89 -5.40
N TYR A 320 -31.97 7.15 -4.98
CA TYR A 320 -32.24 7.55 -3.60
C TYR A 320 -33.46 8.44 -3.54
N LEU A 321 -34.38 8.13 -2.62
CA LEU A 321 -35.57 8.88 -2.27
C LEU A 321 -35.53 9.25 -0.77
N PRO A 322 -36.26 10.31 -0.36
CA PRO A 322 -36.55 10.52 1.06
C PRO A 322 -37.26 9.30 1.65
N ALA A 323 -36.87 8.93 2.89
CA ALA A 323 -37.44 7.75 3.57
C ALA A 323 -38.96 7.81 3.70
N ASP A 324 -39.55 8.99 3.90
CA ASP A 324 -40.98 9.14 3.99
C ASP A 324 -41.69 8.83 2.65
N THR A 325 -41.17 9.36 1.54
CA THR A 325 -41.68 9.07 0.18
C THR A 325 -41.51 7.59 -0.17
N PHE A 326 -40.35 6.99 0.21
CA PHE A 326 -40.11 5.57 0.03
C PHE A 326 -41.13 4.70 0.80
N ARG A 327 -41.39 5.03 2.07
CA ARG A 327 -42.32 4.29 2.93
C ARG A 327 -43.78 4.43 2.50
N GLU A 328 -44.16 5.57 1.85
CA GLU A 328 -45.47 5.68 1.21
C GLU A 328 -45.61 4.72 0.04
N MET A 329 -44.53 4.51 -0.72
CA MET A 329 -44.48 3.59 -1.86
C MET A 329 -44.42 2.11 -1.43
N TYR A 330 -43.69 1.81 -0.36
CA TYR A 330 -43.45 0.47 0.17
C TYR A 330 -43.72 0.40 1.69
N PRO A 331 -44.99 0.48 2.14
CA PRO A 331 -45.32 0.60 3.56
C PRO A 331 -44.98 -0.63 4.40
N GLU A 332 -44.86 -1.79 3.77
CA GLU A 332 -44.48 -3.04 4.47
C GLU A 332 -42.99 -3.31 4.45
N ASN A 333 -42.19 -2.46 3.81
CA ASN A 333 -40.72 -2.60 3.78
C ASN A 333 -40.14 -2.32 5.17
N THR A 334 -39.12 -3.08 5.55
CA THR A 334 -38.45 -2.95 6.85
C THR A 334 -37.14 -2.18 6.73
N MET A 335 -36.76 -1.51 7.80
CA MET A 335 -35.46 -0.83 7.92
C MET A 335 -34.33 -1.83 7.73
N ARG A 336 -33.39 -1.49 6.85
CA ARG A 336 -32.24 -2.36 6.51
C ARG A 336 -31.04 -2.07 7.37
N LYS A 337 -30.72 -0.79 7.52
CA LYS A 337 -29.62 -0.31 8.35
C LYS A 337 -30.05 0.91 9.15
N MET A 338 -29.41 1.08 10.27
CA MET A 338 -29.53 2.27 11.10
C MET A 338 -28.13 2.79 11.39
N PHE A 339 -27.95 4.09 11.23
CA PHE A 339 -26.71 4.79 11.45
C PHE A 339 -26.90 5.81 12.56
N PHE A 340 -25.95 5.98 13.44
CA PHE A 340 -26.05 6.99 14.47
C PHE A 340 -24.71 7.47 14.98
N ASP A 341 -24.64 8.74 15.38
CA ASP A 341 -23.50 9.39 15.99
C ASP A 341 -23.78 9.65 17.46
N VAL A 342 -22.75 9.48 18.25
CA VAL A 342 -22.76 9.70 19.70
C VAL A 342 -21.55 10.54 20.06
N SER A 343 -21.72 11.50 20.96
CA SER A 343 -20.57 12.27 21.44
C SER A 343 -19.47 11.37 22.02
N ASP A 344 -18.21 11.78 21.86
CA ASP A 344 -17.01 10.99 22.22
C ASP A 344 -17.06 10.39 23.62
N GLU A 345 -17.67 11.09 24.57
CA GLU A 345 -17.81 10.68 25.98
C GLU A 345 -18.68 9.42 26.13
N PHE A 346 -19.66 9.22 25.23
CA PHE A 346 -20.65 8.13 25.32
C PHE A 346 -20.40 6.98 24.34
N GLN A 347 -19.40 7.07 23.46
CA GLN A 347 -19.12 6.03 22.45
C GLN A 347 -18.89 4.64 23.06
N ALA A 348 -18.10 4.55 24.14
CA ALA A 348 -17.85 3.28 24.81
C ALA A 348 -19.14 2.70 25.45
N GLN A 349 -20.02 3.55 25.97
CA GLN A 349 -21.31 3.14 26.52
C GLN A 349 -22.26 2.64 25.43
N ALA A 350 -22.33 3.33 24.30
CA ALA A 350 -23.12 2.92 23.14
C ALA A 350 -22.65 1.57 22.58
N GLU A 351 -21.35 1.38 22.42
CA GLU A 351 -20.79 0.11 21.97
C GLU A 351 -21.10 -1.03 22.93
N GLN A 352 -20.94 -0.81 24.24
CA GLN A 352 -21.27 -1.82 25.25
C GLN A 352 -22.76 -2.18 25.24
N MET A 353 -23.65 -1.20 25.06
CA MET A 353 -25.10 -1.43 24.94
C MET A 353 -25.42 -2.31 23.73
N LEU A 354 -24.77 -2.09 22.57
CA LEU A 354 -24.95 -2.94 21.38
C LEU A 354 -24.42 -4.37 21.61
N ILE A 355 -23.28 -4.51 22.28
CA ILE A 355 -22.71 -5.82 22.66
C ILE A 355 -23.67 -6.58 23.57
N ASP A 356 -24.19 -5.93 24.63
CA ASP A 356 -25.10 -6.54 25.57
C ASP A 356 -26.42 -6.91 24.88
N TYR A 357 -26.97 -6.03 24.06
CA TYR A 357 -28.20 -6.32 23.32
C TYR A 357 -28.01 -7.52 22.37
N ARG A 358 -26.90 -7.59 21.63
CA ARG A 358 -26.57 -8.73 20.76
C ARG A 358 -26.46 -10.04 21.55
N ASN A 359 -25.87 -10.02 22.73
CA ASN A 359 -25.67 -11.22 23.54
C ASN A 359 -26.95 -11.72 24.18
N ASP A 360 -27.82 -10.80 24.65
CA ASP A 360 -28.96 -11.09 25.48
C ASP A 360 -30.29 -11.19 24.72
N ALA A 361 -30.46 -10.34 23.67
CA ALA A 361 -31.75 -10.20 23.00
C ALA A 361 -31.72 -10.68 21.53
N ASP A 362 -30.70 -10.31 20.76
CA ASP A 362 -30.65 -10.59 19.33
C ASP A 362 -29.25 -10.97 18.83
N LYS A 363 -29.00 -12.26 18.71
CA LYS A 363 -27.71 -12.80 18.22
C LYS A 363 -27.46 -12.57 16.73
N SER A 364 -28.49 -12.19 15.96
CA SER A 364 -28.37 -11.84 14.56
C SER A 364 -27.89 -10.40 14.35
N LEU A 365 -27.92 -9.58 15.40
CA LEU A 365 -27.46 -8.21 15.35
C LEU A 365 -25.98 -8.15 14.98
N THR A 366 -25.69 -7.42 13.92
CA THR A 366 -24.34 -7.04 13.50
C THR A 366 -24.21 -5.52 13.58
N PHE A 367 -23.13 -5.05 14.13
CA PHE A 367 -22.84 -3.62 14.14
C PHE A 367 -21.36 -3.36 13.81
N THR A 368 -21.11 -2.21 13.22
CA THR A 368 -19.78 -1.68 12.96
C THR A 368 -19.60 -0.42 13.81
N SER A 369 -18.51 -0.37 14.56
CA SER A 369 -18.09 0.84 15.29
C SER A 369 -16.92 1.46 14.52
N LYS A 370 -16.97 2.77 14.30
CA LYS A 370 -15.92 3.54 13.64
C LYS A 370 -14.56 3.36 14.33
N ASN A 371 -14.56 3.37 15.67
CA ASN A 371 -13.35 3.17 16.46
C ASN A 371 -12.78 1.76 16.28
N THR A 372 -13.61 0.72 16.39
CA THR A 372 -13.19 -0.67 16.20
C THR A 372 -12.65 -0.89 14.78
N LEU A 373 -13.29 -0.31 13.77
CA LEU A 373 -12.82 -0.40 12.39
C LEU A 373 -11.47 0.31 12.20
N ALA A 374 -11.30 1.50 12.80
CA ALA A 374 -10.04 2.24 12.78
C ALA A 374 -8.91 1.46 13.47
N GLU A 375 -9.19 0.82 14.63
CA GLU A 375 -8.23 -0.03 15.33
C GLU A 375 -7.82 -1.24 14.48
N HIS A 376 -8.77 -1.98 13.93
CA HIS A 376 -8.48 -3.11 13.03
C HIS A 376 -7.64 -2.70 11.83
N TYR A 377 -7.97 -1.56 11.24
CA TYR A 377 -7.21 -1.05 10.12
C TYR A 377 -5.78 -0.65 10.51
N GLN A 378 -5.62 0.04 11.65
CA GLN A 378 -4.29 0.39 12.18
C GLN A 378 -3.44 -0.86 12.46
N GLU A 379 -4.03 -1.92 13.00
CA GLU A 379 -3.34 -3.20 13.21
C GLU A 379 -2.89 -3.83 11.89
N GLN A 380 -3.74 -3.84 10.86
CA GLN A 380 -3.40 -4.37 9.55
C GLN A 380 -2.31 -3.55 8.86
N THR A 381 -2.41 -2.23 8.91
CA THR A 381 -1.39 -1.31 8.37
C THR A 381 -0.07 -1.44 9.12
N ARG A 382 -0.12 -1.61 10.45
CA ARG A 382 1.05 -1.86 11.29
C ARG A 382 1.75 -3.16 10.90
N ALA A 383 1.01 -4.23 10.64
CA ALA A 383 1.55 -5.51 10.18
C ALA A 383 2.28 -5.36 8.84
N ASN A 384 1.67 -4.69 7.87
CA ASN A 384 2.27 -4.41 6.56
C ASN A 384 3.53 -3.53 6.68
N THR A 385 3.48 -2.51 7.53
CA THR A 385 4.61 -1.62 7.83
C THR A 385 5.78 -2.37 8.45
N ILE A 386 5.52 -3.23 9.46
CA ILE A 386 6.55 -4.04 10.10
C ILE A 386 7.18 -5.00 9.09
N THR A 387 6.38 -5.62 8.23
CA THR A 387 6.89 -6.53 7.19
C THR A 387 7.80 -5.80 6.21
N GLY A 388 7.33 -4.70 5.65
CA GLY A 388 8.11 -3.90 4.70
C GLY A 388 9.38 -3.33 5.32
N PHE A 389 9.30 -2.83 6.56
CA PHE A 389 10.46 -2.35 7.30
C PHE A 389 11.47 -3.47 7.58
N SER A 390 11.01 -4.66 8.00
CA SER A 390 11.88 -5.81 8.27
C SER A 390 12.63 -6.26 7.03
N ILE A 391 11.97 -6.35 5.88
CA ILE A 391 12.62 -6.68 4.61
C ILE A 391 13.67 -5.63 4.26
N SER A 392 13.34 -4.35 4.41
CA SER A 392 14.25 -3.25 4.12
C SER A 392 15.50 -3.26 5.01
N VAL A 393 15.32 -3.53 6.31
CA VAL A 393 16.43 -3.67 7.27
C VAL A 393 17.34 -4.85 6.91
N ILE A 394 16.78 -6.00 6.50
CA ILE A 394 17.56 -7.16 6.05
C ILE A 394 18.39 -6.78 4.81
N ILE A 395 17.80 -6.11 3.82
CA ILE A 395 18.51 -5.69 2.62
C ILE A 395 19.61 -4.69 2.95
N ALA A 396 19.33 -3.72 3.83
CA ALA A 396 20.32 -2.75 4.31
C ALA A 396 21.47 -3.45 5.04
N PHE A 397 21.17 -4.43 5.89
CA PHE A 397 22.17 -5.23 6.60
C PHE A 397 23.06 -6.02 5.65
N VAL A 398 22.49 -6.66 4.62
CA VAL A 398 23.26 -7.32 3.55
C VAL A 398 24.17 -6.31 2.83
N GLY A 399 23.69 -5.10 2.57
CA GLY A 399 24.50 -4.01 2.01
C GLY A 399 25.69 -3.64 2.90
N ILE A 400 25.46 -3.50 4.20
CA ILE A 400 26.53 -3.22 5.20
C ILE A 400 27.54 -4.36 5.24
N LEU A 401 27.10 -5.62 5.27
CA LEU A 401 28.00 -6.78 5.24
C LEU A 401 28.86 -6.81 3.96
N ASN A 402 28.26 -6.50 2.82
CA ASN A 402 28.99 -6.37 1.56
C ASN A 402 30.03 -5.25 1.61
N PHE A 403 29.71 -4.13 2.25
CA PHE A 403 30.65 -3.03 2.44
C PHE A 403 31.80 -3.43 3.36
N ILE A 404 31.50 -4.06 4.52
CA ILE A 404 32.52 -4.58 5.45
C ILE A 404 33.46 -5.55 4.72
N ASN A 405 32.91 -6.56 4.06
CA ASN A 405 33.69 -7.57 3.34
C ASN A 405 34.53 -6.92 2.23
N SER A 406 34.01 -5.94 1.55
CA SER A 406 34.71 -5.18 0.54
C SER A 406 35.91 -4.41 1.13
N MET A 407 35.71 -3.72 2.24
CA MET A 407 36.77 -2.95 2.90
C MET A 407 37.86 -3.87 3.49
N VAL A 408 37.46 -4.93 4.21
CA VAL A 408 38.38 -5.91 4.76
C VAL A 408 39.27 -6.50 3.66
N THR A 409 38.64 -7.01 2.59
CA THR A 409 39.40 -7.62 1.48
C THR A 409 40.29 -6.59 0.75
N ALA A 410 39.82 -5.33 0.58
CA ALA A 410 40.65 -4.29 -0.03
C ALA A 410 41.87 -3.95 0.80
N ILE A 411 41.74 -3.96 2.11
CA ILE A 411 42.86 -3.69 3.04
C ILE A 411 43.81 -4.88 3.11
N VAL A 412 43.28 -6.10 3.24
CA VAL A 412 44.10 -7.33 3.35
C VAL A 412 44.87 -7.57 2.05
N SER A 413 44.23 -7.47 0.87
CA SER A 413 44.91 -7.66 -0.41
C SER A 413 46.00 -6.63 -0.71
N ARG A 414 46.01 -5.50 0.00
CA ARG A 414 46.96 -4.39 -0.20
C ARG A 414 47.93 -4.19 0.98
N GLN A 415 47.99 -5.13 1.90
CA GLN A 415 48.88 -5.03 3.09
C GLN A 415 50.33 -4.78 2.71
N LYS A 416 50.86 -5.46 1.69
CA LYS A 416 52.22 -5.29 1.18
C LYS A 416 52.46 -3.91 0.58
N GLU A 417 51.48 -3.38 -0.18
CA GLU A 417 51.53 -2.01 -0.74
C GLU A 417 51.59 -0.98 0.40
N PHE A 418 50.76 -1.16 1.43
CA PHE A 418 50.76 -0.25 2.60
C PHE A 418 52.07 -0.30 3.37
N ALA A 419 52.66 -1.51 3.55
CA ALA A 419 53.96 -1.65 4.18
C ALA A 419 55.07 -0.98 3.36
N MET A 420 55.07 -1.13 2.03
CA MET A 420 56.00 -0.43 1.13
C MET A 420 55.87 1.11 1.20
N ILE A 421 54.64 1.64 1.15
CA ILE A 421 54.42 3.09 1.23
C ILE A 421 54.81 3.63 2.60
N GLN A 422 54.61 2.86 3.70
CA GLN A 422 55.05 3.24 5.01
C GLN A 422 56.60 3.20 5.13
N SER A 423 57.28 2.27 4.49
CA SER A 423 58.75 2.21 4.48
C SER A 423 59.39 3.37 3.70
N VAL A 424 58.66 3.96 2.73
CA VAL A 424 59.07 5.17 1.98
C VAL A 424 58.75 6.47 2.72
N GLY A 425 58.05 6.40 3.89
CA GLY A 425 57.83 7.54 4.77
C GLY A 425 56.40 7.95 5.04
N MET A 426 55.39 7.21 4.56
CA MET A 426 54.01 7.48 4.94
C MET A 426 53.77 7.16 6.42
N THR A 427 53.23 8.10 7.17
CA THR A 427 52.91 7.89 8.59
C THR A 427 51.68 7.03 8.78
N LYS A 428 51.55 6.34 9.92
CA LYS A 428 50.36 5.58 10.31
C LYS A 428 49.09 6.46 10.27
N ARG A 429 49.21 7.72 10.67
CA ARG A 429 48.07 8.69 10.64
C ARG A 429 47.62 8.98 9.21
N GLN A 430 48.54 9.14 8.28
CA GLN A 430 48.23 9.36 6.86
C GLN A 430 47.59 8.14 6.23
N LEU A 431 48.05 6.93 6.50
CA LEU A 431 47.46 5.68 6.01
C LEU A 431 46.05 5.49 6.55
N ARG A 432 45.85 5.75 7.86
CA ARG A 432 44.51 5.71 8.46
C ARG A 432 43.56 6.71 7.79
N SER A 433 43.99 7.97 7.60
CA SER A 433 43.18 8.97 6.92
C SER A 433 42.81 8.54 5.51
N MET A 434 43.76 7.97 4.75
CA MET A 434 43.49 7.48 3.39
C MET A 434 42.38 6.39 3.34
N LEU A 435 42.41 5.47 4.30
CA LEU A 435 41.39 4.41 4.38
C LEU A 435 40.03 4.94 4.80
N ILE A 436 39.98 5.92 5.70
CA ILE A 436 38.76 6.59 6.10
C ILE A 436 38.20 7.40 4.90
N ASP A 437 39.04 8.12 4.18
CA ASP A 437 38.61 8.86 2.97
C ASP A 437 38.04 7.91 1.91
N GLU A 438 38.65 6.70 1.75
CA GLU A 438 38.13 5.66 0.86
C GLU A 438 36.72 5.20 1.29
N GLY A 439 36.48 4.98 2.59
CA GLY A 439 35.16 4.68 3.15
C GLY A 439 34.16 5.80 2.93
N LEU A 440 34.55 7.05 3.16
CA LEU A 440 33.71 8.23 2.93
C LEU A 440 33.32 8.39 1.46
N TYR A 441 34.21 8.11 0.52
CA TYR A 441 33.86 8.13 -0.92
C TYR A 441 32.81 7.09 -1.27
N TYR A 442 32.86 5.88 -0.67
CA TYR A 442 31.78 4.89 -0.81
C TYR A 442 30.46 5.44 -0.28
N ALA A 443 30.46 6.01 0.93
CA ALA A 443 29.25 6.57 1.53
C ALA A 443 28.67 7.73 0.71
N VAL A 444 29.49 8.69 0.32
CA VAL A 444 29.04 9.85 -0.48
C VAL A 444 28.49 9.39 -1.83
N SER A 445 29.18 8.50 -2.53
CA SER A 445 28.71 7.97 -3.81
C SER A 445 27.38 7.22 -3.66
N THR A 446 27.24 6.42 -2.59
CA THR A 446 25.99 5.71 -2.26
C THR A 446 24.87 6.70 -1.94
N LEU A 447 25.13 7.72 -1.10
CA LEU A 447 24.13 8.72 -0.73
C LEU A 447 23.65 9.51 -1.94
N VAL A 448 24.57 10.00 -2.77
CA VAL A 448 24.20 10.73 -4.01
C VAL A 448 23.32 9.86 -4.90
N ALA A 449 23.70 8.60 -5.13
CA ALA A 449 22.91 7.66 -5.92
C ALA A 449 21.55 7.38 -5.27
N SER A 450 21.50 7.21 -3.92
CA SER A 450 20.28 6.92 -3.17
C SER A 450 19.32 8.11 -3.16
N TYR A 451 19.83 9.33 -3.01
CA TYR A 451 18.97 10.53 -3.08
C TYR A 451 18.40 10.72 -4.49
N VAL A 452 19.20 10.53 -5.55
CA VAL A 452 18.71 10.64 -6.93
C VAL A 452 17.69 9.55 -7.25
N LEU A 453 18.04 8.28 -7.02
CA LEU A 453 17.16 7.16 -7.33
C LEU A 453 15.97 7.06 -6.38
N GLY A 454 16.15 7.43 -5.11
CA GLY A 454 15.08 7.49 -4.12
C GLY A 454 14.04 8.55 -4.45
N THR A 455 14.49 9.76 -4.84
CA THR A 455 13.59 10.83 -5.31
C THR A 455 12.79 10.38 -6.54
N LEU A 456 13.45 9.79 -7.53
CA LEU A 456 12.78 9.26 -8.73
C LEU A 456 11.83 8.10 -8.37
N GLY A 457 12.26 7.20 -7.50
CA GLY A 457 11.46 6.06 -7.05
C GLY A 457 10.20 6.49 -6.32
N VAL A 458 10.29 7.50 -5.45
CA VAL A 458 9.13 8.05 -4.74
C VAL A 458 8.26 8.89 -5.68
N ALA A 459 8.84 9.83 -6.43
CA ALA A 459 8.08 10.77 -7.26
C ALA A 459 7.37 10.11 -8.44
N ILE A 460 7.92 9.04 -8.99
CA ILE A 460 7.36 8.32 -10.15
C ILE A 460 6.77 6.99 -9.72
N GLY A 461 7.56 6.13 -9.08
CA GLY A 461 7.16 4.75 -8.74
C GLY A 461 6.07 4.70 -7.68
N VAL A 462 6.30 5.33 -6.52
CA VAL A 462 5.30 5.35 -5.43
C VAL A 462 4.07 6.13 -5.84
N ARG A 463 4.25 7.30 -6.50
CA ARG A 463 3.11 8.08 -7.00
C ARG A 463 2.23 7.28 -7.96
N ALA A 464 2.81 6.55 -8.92
CA ALA A 464 2.05 5.70 -9.84
C ALA A 464 1.32 4.55 -9.14
N MET A 465 1.91 3.99 -8.07
CA MET A 465 1.25 2.93 -7.27
C MET A 465 0.10 3.46 -6.42
N VAL A 466 0.22 4.70 -5.94
CA VAL A 466 -0.76 5.34 -5.05
C VAL A 466 -1.90 6.00 -5.85
N SER A 467 -1.64 6.47 -7.07
CA SER A 467 -2.66 7.14 -7.90
C SER A 467 -3.85 6.27 -8.30
N GLY A 468 -3.70 4.94 -8.28
CA GLY A 468 -4.79 3.98 -8.50
C GLY A 468 -5.41 3.44 -7.20
N ASP A 469 -5.02 3.95 -6.03
CA ASP A 469 -5.51 3.53 -4.73
C ASP A 469 -6.33 4.67 -4.11
N TRP A 470 -7.64 4.52 -4.13
CA TRP A 470 -8.59 5.50 -3.61
C TRP A 470 -8.42 5.76 -2.10
N THR A 471 -7.79 4.83 -1.37
CA THR A 471 -7.51 4.95 0.06
C THR A 471 -6.24 5.73 0.37
N ALA A 472 -5.56 6.26 -0.63
CA ALA A 472 -4.27 6.88 -0.45
C ALA A 472 -4.20 8.30 -1.01
N THR A 473 -3.49 9.15 -0.29
CA THR A 473 -3.11 10.50 -0.72
C THR A 473 -1.60 10.55 -0.84
N PHE A 474 -1.07 10.84 -2.04
CA PHE A 474 0.37 10.81 -2.27
C PHE A 474 1.11 11.84 -1.40
N HIS A 475 1.98 11.35 -0.51
CA HIS A 475 2.89 12.15 0.30
C HIS A 475 4.34 11.92 -0.09
N PHE A 476 4.97 12.95 -0.69
CA PHE A 476 6.40 12.88 -0.99
C PHE A 476 7.24 12.98 0.27
N THR A 477 8.06 11.97 0.55
CA THR A 477 8.93 11.95 1.73
C THR A 477 10.26 11.23 1.45
N LEU A 478 11.32 11.75 2.02
CA LEU A 478 12.67 11.16 2.02
C LEU A 478 13.22 10.96 3.44
N ILE A 479 12.36 10.97 4.44
CA ILE A 479 12.73 10.84 5.86
C ILE A 479 13.71 9.67 6.12
N PRO A 480 13.49 8.45 5.58
CA PRO A 480 14.44 7.34 5.79
C PRO A 480 15.85 7.63 5.29
N LEU A 481 15.99 8.30 4.15
CA LEU A 481 17.32 8.70 3.64
C LEU A 481 18.00 9.70 4.56
N VAL A 482 17.24 10.67 5.09
CA VAL A 482 17.78 11.67 6.04
C VAL A 482 18.27 10.98 7.31
N ILE A 483 17.49 10.05 7.86
CA ILE A 483 17.86 9.28 9.07
C ILE A 483 19.06 8.36 8.82
N CYS A 484 19.09 7.67 7.67
CA CYS A 484 20.17 6.75 7.32
C CYS A 484 21.47 7.44 6.94
N THR A 485 21.44 8.71 6.54
CA THR A 485 22.64 9.47 6.14
C THR A 485 23.69 9.52 7.24
N PRO A 486 23.43 10.00 8.47
CA PRO A 486 24.44 10.02 9.53
C PRO A 486 24.91 8.61 9.92
N ILE A 487 24.02 7.62 9.90
CA ILE A 487 24.34 6.22 10.22
C ILE A 487 25.35 5.68 9.21
N LEU A 488 25.12 5.89 7.91
CA LEU A 488 26.04 5.44 6.86
C LEU A 488 27.40 6.13 6.95
N ILE A 489 27.45 7.42 7.27
CA ILE A 489 28.69 8.17 7.46
C ILE A 489 29.47 7.62 8.65
N ILE A 490 28.80 7.31 9.77
CA ILE A 490 29.44 6.69 10.94
C ILE A 490 30.06 5.34 10.56
N PHE A 491 29.34 4.48 9.85
CA PHE A 491 29.88 3.20 9.38
C PHE A 491 31.04 3.37 8.41
N ALA A 492 30.97 4.36 7.53
CA ALA A 492 32.04 4.66 6.57
C ALA A 492 33.35 5.10 7.23
N ILE A 493 33.29 5.64 8.43
CA ILE A 493 34.46 6.00 9.25
C ILE A 493 34.90 4.82 10.14
N LEU A 494 33.94 4.19 10.81
CA LEU A 494 34.19 3.18 11.84
C LEU A 494 34.78 1.90 11.25
N ILE A 495 34.25 1.42 10.12
CA ILE A 495 34.68 0.15 9.51
C ILE A 495 36.13 0.24 9.03
N PRO A 496 36.57 1.24 8.23
CA PRO A 496 37.98 1.39 7.87
C PRO A 496 38.90 1.58 9.06
N TYR A 497 38.45 2.28 10.10
CA TYR A 497 39.18 2.47 11.32
C TYR A 497 39.46 1.16 12.06
N ILE A 498 38.44 0.31 12.22
CA ILE A 498 38.57 -1.01 12.86
C ILE A 498 39.48 -1.90 12.02
N CYS A 499 39.32 -1.92 10.70
CA CYS A 499 40.16 -2.68 9.79
C CYS A 499 41.62 -2.24 9.87
N PHE A 500 41.88 -0.92 9.93
CA PHE A 500 43.21 -0.36 10.11
C PHE A 500 43.83 -0.79 11.45
N LYS A 501 43.08 -0.70 12.55
CA LYS A 501 43.56 -1.12 13.89
C LYS A 501 43.94 -2.60 13.93
N ASN A 502 43.23 -3.45 13.21
CA ASN A 502 43.59 -4.87 13.09
C ASN A 502 44.86 -5.06 12.24
N LEU A 503 45.03 -4.28 11.16
CA LEU A 503 46.24 -4.28 10.36
C LEU A 503 47.48 -3.84 11.16
N GLU A 504 47.33 -2.86 12.06
CA GLU A 504 48.41 -2.28 12.85
C GLU A 504 48.99 -3.25 13.91
N LYS A 505 48.25 -4.32 14.25
CA LYS A 505 48.74 -5.37 15.17
C LYS A 505 49.95 -6.15 14.61
N GLN A 506 50.12 -6.14 13.29
CA GLN A 506 51.28 -6.78 12.62
C GLN A 506 52.36 -5.74 12.35
N SER A 507 53.62 -6.09 12.60
CA SER A 507 54.76 -5.22 12.29
C SER A 507 54.93 -5.02 10.78
N ILE A 508 55.56 -3.91 10.36
CA ILE A 508 55.84 -3.65 8.94
C ILE A 508 56.64 -4.79 8.32
N VAL A 509 57.59 -5.36 9.07
CA VAL A 509 58.44 -6.48 8.62
C VAL A 509 57.63 -7.76 8.44
N GLU A 510 56.72 -8.06 9.37
CA GLU A 510 55.80 -9.22 9.23
C GLU A 510 54.88 -9.07 8.03
N ARG A 511 54.35 -7.87 7.77
CA ARG A 511 53.50 -7.59 6.60
C ARG A 511 54.24 -7.67 5.26
N LEU A 512 55.56 -7.42 5.26
CA LEU A 512 56.41 -7.61 4.09
C LEU A 512 56.77 -9.09 3.88
N ARG A 513 56.91 -9.87 4.98
CA ARG A 513 57.27 -11.32 4.96
C ARG A 513 56.06 -12.25 4.81
N ALA A 514 54.86 -11.80 5.09
CA ALA A 514 53.63 -12.62 5.11
C ALA A 514 53.28 -13.30 3.77
N THR A 515 54.14 -13.23 2.77
CA THR A 515 53.95 -13.83 1.45
C THR A 515 55.23 -14.51 0.91
N ASP A 516 56.26 -14.66 1.72
CA ASP A 516 57.34 -15.57 1.43
C ASP A 516 57.08 -16.88 2.19
#